data_66208d411ce696635998fb0f59bc2ccc
#
_entry.id   66208d411ce696635998fb0f59bc2ccc
#
_cell.length_a   1.000
_cell.length_b   1.000
_cell.length_c   1.000
_cell.angle_alpha   90.00
_cell.angle_beta   90.00
_cell.angle_gamma   90.00
#
_symmetry.space_group_name_H-M   'P 1'
#
loop_
_entity.id
_entity.type
_entity.pdbx_description
1 polymer ?
#
loop_
_entity_poly.entity_id
_entity_poly.type
_entity_poly.pdbx_seq_one_letter_code
_entity_poly.pdbx_strand_id
1 'polypeptide(L)'
;MAQEMELAIPIMEKAAKLAKDGQTFIILGSLYLSEDKLEEAVDAIEQGLKKGKVKDESQARLTLGQAHFELQNFEKAKKEFRIAARDDDKKIKKTANSWIKYTENEEIRVKNLALRRDYIQSQG
;
A
#
# COMPACT_ATOMS: atom_id res chain seq x y z
N MET A 1 12.92 6.84 -16.17
CA MET A 1 12.22 7.88 -16.89
C MET A 1 10.92 7.33 -17.43
N ALA A 2 9.96 8.19 -17.71
CA ALA A 2 8.58 7.80 -18.01
C ALA A 2 8.45 6.76 -19.13
N GLN A 3 9.18 6.92 -20.22
CA GLN A 3 9.13 5.99 -21.35
C GLN A 3 9.65 4.59 -21.01
N GLU A 4 10.70 4.51 -20.19
CA GLU A 4 11.25 3.23 -19.75
C GLU A 4 10.27 2.49 -18.87
N MET A 5 9.58 3.22 -18.00
CA MET A 5 8.54 2.65 -17.12
C MET A 5 7.33 2.18 -17.91
N GLU A 6 6.91 2.93 -18.91
CA GLU A 6 5.80 2.54 -19.78
C GLU A 6 6.08 1.22 -20.53
N LEU A 7 7.32 0.97 -20.88
CA LEU A 7 7.73 -0.29 -21.51
C LEU A 7 7.89 -1.41 -20.49
N ALA A 8 8.40 -1.09 -19.30
CA ALA A 8 8.70 -2.07 -18.27
C ALA A 8 7.43 -2.70 -17.67
N ILE A 9 6.38 -1.91 -17.45
CA ILE A 9 5.16 -2.39 -16.80
C ILE A 9 4.50 -3.54 -17.57
N PRO A 10 4.22 -3.44 -18.89
CA PRO A 10 3.61 -4.56 -19.63
C PRO A 10 4.45 -5.82 -19.61
N ILE A 11 5.77 -5.70 -19.67
CA ILE A 11 6.69 -6.84 -19.62
C ILE A 11 6.62 -7.49 -18.24
N MET A 12 6.63 -6.68 -17.18
CA MET A 12 6.54 -7.18 -15.80
C MET A 12 5.19 -7.83 -15.51
N GLU A 13 4.11 -7.32 -16.08
CA GLU A 13 2.78 -7.93 -15.93
C GLU A 13 2.78 -9.37 -16.46
N LYS A 14 3.33 -9.57 -17.64
CA LYS A 14 3.44 -10.90 -18.24
C LYS A 14 4.36 -11.80 -17.41
N ALA A 15 5.50 -11.28 -16.99
CA ALA A 15 6.46 -12.02 -16.18
C ALA A 15 5.83 -12.44 -14.84
N ALA A 16 5.09 -11.55 -14.21
CA ALA A 16 4.43 -11.81 -12.93
C ALA A 16 3.41 -12.94 -13.04
N LYS A 17 2.62 -12.96 -14.11
CA LYS A 17 1.61 -14.00 -14.34
C LYS A 17 2.25 -15.37 -14.56
N LEU A 18 3.41 -15.40 -15.20
CA LEU A 18 4.13 -16.64 -15.53
C LEU A 18 5.01 -17.15 -14.39
N ALA A 19 5.43 -16.28 -13.48
CA ALA A 19 6.30 -16.65 -12.37
C ALA A 19 5.59 -17.60 -11.40
N LYS A 20 6.35 -18.55 -10.84
CA LYS A 20 5.82 -19.51 -9.87
C LYS A 20 5.57 -18.89 -8.50
N ASP A 21 6.32 -17.85 -8.16
CA ASP A 21 6.20 -17.15 -6.89
C ASP A 21 5.59 -15.76 -7.07
N GLY A 22 5.28 -15.10 -5.96
CA GLY A 22 4.65 -13.80 -5.97
C GLY A 22 5.59 -12.62 -6.04
N GLN A 23 6.91 -12.84 -6.02
CA GLN A 23 7.88 -11.75 -5.94
C GLN A 23 7.79 -10.77 -7.11
N THR A 24 7.57 -11.27 -8.32
CA THR A 24 7.46 -10.41 -9.49
C THR A 24 6.24 -9.49 -9.39
N PHE A 25 5.14 -9.97 -8.83
CA PHE A 25 3.97 -9.12 -8.55
C PHE A 25 4.29 -8.02 -7.54
N ILE A 26 5.11 -8.33 -6.51
CA ILE A 26 5.53 -7.32 -5.52
C ILE A 26 6.36 -6.23 -6.21
N ILE A 27 7.28 -6.61 -7.08
CA ILE A 27 8.08 -5.66 -7.84
C ILE A 27 7.18 -4.81 -8.74
N LEU A 28 6.23 -5.43 -9.42
CA LEU A 28 5.26 -4.74 -10.26
C LEU A 28 4.45 -3.73 -9.44
N GLY A 29 4.01 -4.13 -8.25
CA GLY A 29 3.30 -3.22 -7.35
C GLY A 29 4.12 -2.00 -6.98
N SER A 30 5.42 -2.18 -6.72
CA SER A 30 6.32 -1.07 -6.42
C SER A 30 6.49 -0.13 -7.62
N LEU A 31 6.52 -0.67 -8.83
CA LEU A 31 6.57 0.14 -10.04
C LEU A 31 5.29 0.96 -10.21
N TYR A 32 4.14 0.36 -9.98
CA TYR A 32 2.86 1.09 -10.01
C TYR A 32 2.84 2.23 -8.98
N LEU A 33 3.34 1.97 -7.77
CA LEU A 33 3.42 3.01 -6.74
C LEU A 33 4.28 4.18 -7.19
N SER A 34 5.42 3.91 -7.82
CA SER A 34 6.31 4.96 -8.31
C SER A 34 5.68 5.81 -9.40
N GLU A 35 4.69 5.25 -10.11
CA GLU A 35 3.93 5.95 -11.14
C GLU A 35 2.60 6.52 -10.61
N ASP A 36 2.42 6.51 -9.30
CA ASP A 36 1.22 6.98 -8.62
C ASP A 36 -0.07 6.25 -9.05
N LYS A 37 0.09 5.01 -9.50
CA LYS A 37 -1.02 4.13 -9.88
C LYS A 37 -1.37 3.26 -8.67
N LEU A 38 -2.07 3.87 -7.73
CA LEU A 38 -2.30 3.30 -6.39
C LEU A 38 -3.18 2.05 -6.41
N GLU A 39 -4.26 2.06 -7.18
CA GLU A 39 -5.17 0.92 -7.25
C GLU A 39 -4.52 -0.28 -7.90
N GLU A 40 -3.77 -0.07 -8.98
CA GLU A 40 -3.03 -1.12 -9.64
C GLU A 40 -1.93 -1.67 -8.72
N ALA A 41 -1.29 -0.80 -7.92
CA ALA A 41 -0.29 -1.22 -6.95
C ALA A 41 -0.89 -2.15 -5.89
N VAL A 42 -2.05 -1.77 -5.34
CA VAL A 42 -2.77 -2.60 -4.37
C VAL A 42 -3.05 -3.98 -4.97
N ASP A 43 -3.62 -4.02 -6.16
CA ASP A 43 -3.98 -5.27 -6.82
C ASP A 43 -2.75 -6.15 -7.05
N ALA A 44 -1.66 -5.60 -7.56
CA ALA A 44 -0.44 -6.35 -7.83
C ALA A 44 0.16 -6.93 -6.54
N ILE A 45 0.25 -6.12 -5.48
CA ILE A 45 0.81 -6.59 -4.21
C ILE A 45 -0.06 -7.69 -3.59
N GLU A 46 -1.39 -7.52 -3.64
CA GLU A 46 -2.31 -8.54 -3.14
C GLU A 46 -2.15 -9.85 -3.91
N GLN A 47 -2.04 -9.80 -5.23
CA GLN A 47 -1.79 -10.98 -6.04
C GLN A 47 -0.46 -11.64 -5.69
N GLY A 48 0.57 -10.85 -5.46
CA GLY A 48 1.89 -11.35 -5.06
C GLY A 48 1.85 -12.07 -3.72
N LEU A 49 1.19 -11.47 -2.73
CA LEU A 49 1.03 -12.07 -1.41
C LEU A 49 0.21 -13.35 -1.45
N LYS A 50 -0.86 -13.37 -2.26
CA LYS A 50 -1.70 -14.56 -2.45
C LYS A 50 -0.93 -15.69 -3.11
N LYS A 51 -0.11 -15.38 -4.11
CA LYS A 51 0.72 -16.37 -4.81
C LYS A 51 1.79 -16.95 -3.89
N GLY A 52 2.31 -16.15 -2.98
CA GLY A 52 3.24 -16.59 -1.96
C GLY A 52 4.68 -16.59 -2.41
N LYS A 53 5.56 -17.11 -1.55
CA LYS A 53 7.02 -17.15 -1.76
C LYS A 53 7.60 -15.79 -2.07
N VAL A 54 7.16 -14.80 -1.31
CA VAL A 54 7.65 -13.42 -1.38
C VAL A 54 8.89 -13.30 -0.49
N LYS A 55 9.93 -12.64 -0.98
CA LYS A 55 11.20 -12.52 -0.24
C LYS A 55 11.06 -11.84 1.10
N ASP A 56 10.30 -10.77 1.16
CA ASP A 56 10.06 -10.01 2.39
C ASP A 56 8.56 -9.68 2.47
N GLU A 57 7.83 -10.58 3.12
CA GLU A 57 6.38 -10.43 3.24
C GLU A 57 5.99 -9.21 4.06
N SER A 58 6.71 -8.93 5.14
CA SER A 58 6.43 -7.78 5.98
C SER A 58 6.64 -6.46 5.24
N GLN A 59 7.69 -6.36 4.44
CA GLN A 59 7.93 -5.18 3.62
C GLN A 59 6.82 -5.02 2.57
N ALA A 60 6.37 -6.11 1.97
CA ALA A 60 5.26 -6.08 1.02
C ALA A 60 3.98 -5.60 1.70
N ARG A 61 3.73 -6.04 2.94
CA ARG A 61 2.58 -5.59 3.73
C ARG A 61 2.66 -4.10 4.07
N LEU A 62 3.85 -3.61 4.41
CA LEU A 62 4.05 -2.17 4.65
C LEU A 62 3.74 -1.37 3.38
N THR A 63 4.22 -1.83 2.24
CA THR A 63 3.98 -1.16 0.96
C THR A 63 2.49 -1.16 0.62
N LEU A 64 1.82 -2.28 0.83
CA LEU A 64 0.37 -2.39 0.62
C LEU A 64 -0.39 -1.42 1.54
N GLY A 65 0.01 -1.36 2.81
CA GLY A 65 -0.57 -0.42 3.76
C GLY A 65 -0.39 1.03 3.32
N GLN A 66 0.79 1.38 2.82
CA GLN A 66 1.04 2.72 2.29
C GLN A 66 0.14 3.07 1.10
N ALA A 67 -0.06 2.12 0.19
CA ALA A 67 -0.94 2.33 -0.95
C ALA A 67 -2.39 2.56 -0.50
N HIS A 68 -2.86 1.76 0.45
CA HIS A 68 -4.20 1.95 1.04
C HIS A 68 -4.31 3.30 1.75
N PHE A 69 -3.25 3.70 2.47
CA PHE A 69 -3.21 4.99 3.15
C PHE A 69 -3.41 6.14 2.16
N GLU A 70 -2.67 6.12 1.06
CA GLU A 70 -2.77 7.16 0.04
C GLU A 70 -4.14 7.18 -0.66
N LEU A 71 -4.80 6.02 -0.75
CA LEU A 71 -6.16 5.91 -1.25
C LEU A 71 -7.20 6.29 -0.19
N GLN A 72 -6.78 6.68 1.01
CA GLN A 72 -7.62 6.98 2.16
C GLN A 72 -8.45 5.77 2.65
N ASN A 73 -8.01 4.58 2.34
CA ASN A 73 -8.58 3.33 2.87
C ASN A 73 -7.90 3.01 4.22
N PHE A 74 -8.20 3.83 5.23
CA PHE A 74 -7.46 3.81 6.50
C PHE A 74 -7.59 2.50 7.27
N GLU A 75 -8.77 1.89 7.26
CA GLU A 75 -8.96 0.60 7.96
C GLU A 75 -8.13 -0.51 7.31
N LYS A 76 -8.10 -0.56 5.99
CA LYS A 76 -7.28 -1.53 5.25
C LYS A 76 -5.79 -1.27 5.48
N ALA A 77 -5.39 0.00 5.47
CA ALA A 77 -4.00 0.39 5.74
C ALA A 77 -3.56 -0.10 7.11
N LYS A 78 -4.34 0.19 8.16
CA LYS A 78 -4.03 -0.23 9.52
C LYS A 78 -3.94 -1.74 9.64
N LYS A 79 -4.83 -2.47 8.97
CA LYS A 79 -4.82 -3.93 8.98
C LYS A 79 -3.48 -4.47 8.47
N GLU A 80 -3.01 -3.95 7.34
CA GLU A 80 -1.74 -4.39 6.76
C GLU A 80 -0.55 -4.01 7.65
N PHE A 81 -0.56 -2.82 8.22
CA PHE A 81 0.47 -2.39 9.15
C PHE A 81 0.50 -3.26 10.41
N ARG A 82 -0.65 -3.66 10.93
CA ARG A 82 -0.72 -4.54 12.10
C ARG A 82 -0.13 -5.92 11.80
N ILE A 83 -0.37 -6.44 10.60
CA ILE A 83 0.23 -7.72 10.19
C ILE A 83 1.76 -7.56 10.12
N ALA A 84 2.24 -6.50 9.50
CA ALA A 84 3.67 -6.22 9.42
C ALA A 84 4.30 -6.05 10.80
N ALA A 85 3.57 -5.47 11.76
CA ALA A 85 4.05 -5.24 13.13
C ALA A 85 4.27 -6.54 13.91
N ARG A 86 3.80 -7.68 13.41
CA ARG A 86 4.03 -9.00 14.02
C ARG A 86 5.42 -9.56 13.70
N ASP A 87 6.17 -8.90 12.83
CA ASP A 87 7.52 -9.33 12.48
C ASP A 87 8.43 -9.28 13.70
N ASP A 88 9.36 -10.24 13.79
CA ASP A 88 10.35 -10.29 14.87
C ASP A 88 11.42 -9.20 14.72
N ASP A 89 11.62 -8.67 13.52
CA ASP A 89 12.57 -7.59 13.27
C ASP A 89 12.08 -6.31 13.94
N LYS A 90 12.88 -5.79 14.84
CA LYS A 90 12.54 -4.59 15.63
C LYS A 90 12.33 -3.35 14.77
N LYS A 91 13.09 -3.23 13.67
CA LYS A 91 12.98 -2.09 12.75
C LYS A 91 11.65 -2.11 12.02
N ILE A 92 11.27 -3.28 11.52
CA ILE A 92 10.00 -3.45 10.81
C ILE A 92 8.83 -3.20 11.77
N LYS A 93 8.89 -3.78 12.96
CA LYS A 93 7.86 -3.58 13.99
C LYS A 93 7.70 -2.11 14.33
N LYS A 94 8.81 -1.39 14.55
CA LYS A 94 8.79 0.03 14.86
C LYS A 94 8.20 0.85 13.72
N THR A 95 8.62 0.57 12.50
CA THR A 95 8.11 1.25 11.29
C THR A 95 6.60 1.02 11.15
N ALA A 96 6.16 -0.23 11.30
CA ALA A 96 4.73 -0.57 11.19
C ALA A 96 3.90 0.14 12.25
N ASN A 97 4.37 0.16 13.50
CA ASN A 97 3.68 0.83 14.60
C ASN A 97 3.61 2.34 14.39
N SER A 98 4.67 2.93 13.83
CA SER A 98 4.68 4.36 13.48
C SER A 98 3.64 4.66 12.40
N TRP A 99 3.52 3.79 11.39
CA TRP A 99 2.51 3.94 10.34
C TRP A 99 1.10 3.80 10.88
N ILE A 100 0.86 2.89 11.82
CA ILE A 100 -0.46 2.73 12.44
C ILE A 100 -0.87 4.05 13.12
N LYS A 101 0.03 4.61 13.91
CA LYS A 101 -0.24 5.86 14.63
C LYS A 101 -0.47 7.02 13.65
N TYR A 102 0.37 7.11 12.63
CA TYR A 102 0.25 8.13 11.60
C TYR A 102 -1.10 8.02 10.88
N THR A 103 -1.51 6.79 10.56
CA THR A 103 -2.79 6.52 9.88
C THR A 103 -3.97 6.92 10.76
N GLU A 104 -3.93 6.58 12.06
CA GLU A 104 -4.98 6.96 13.00
C GLU A 104 -5.12 8.49 13.09
N ASN A 105 -4.00 9.20 13.16
CA ASN A 105 -4.00 10.66 13.20
C ASN A 105 -4.56 11.27 11.93
N GLU A 106 -4.20 10.70 10.77
CA GLU A 106 -4.69 11.17 9.48
C GLU A 106 -6.20 10.92 9.32
N GLU A 107 -6.66 9.76 9.79
CA GLU A 107 -8.07 9.40 9.79
C GLU A 107 -8.90 10.42 10.59
N ILE A 108 -8.40 10.81 11.77
CA ILE A 108 -9.03 11.82 12.61
C ILE A 108 -9.04 13.17 11.91
N ARG A 109 -7.92 13.56 11.30
CA ARG A 109 -7.80 14.83 10.59
C ARG A 109 -8.79 14.94 9.45
N VAL A 110 -8.92 13.89 8.64
CA VAL A 110 -9.85 13.85 7.51
C VAL A 110 -11.30 13.93 8.01
N LYS A 111 -11.61 13.19 9.07
CA LYS A 111 -12.95 13.19 9.68
C LYS A 111 -13.31 14.59 10.19
N ASN A 112 -12.39 15.26 10.88
CA ASN A 112 -12.61 16.60 11.41
C ASN A 112 -12.80 17.63 10.29
N LEU A 113 -12.06 17.50 9.20
CA LEU A 113 -12.22 18.38 8.03
C LEU A 113 -13.61 18.21 7.40
N ALA A 114 -14.08 16.97 7.29
CA ALA A 114 -15.41 16.68 6.76
C ALA A 114 -16.51 17.29 7.64
N LEU A 115 -16.39 17.14 8.96
CA LEU A 115 -17.35 17.72 9.92
C LEU A 115 -17.37 19.25 9.83
N ARG A 116 -16.21 19.87 9.73
CA ARG A 116 -16.10 21.33 9.61
C ARG A 116 -16.74 21.82 8.30
N ARG A 117 -16.48 21.12 7.18
CA ARG A 117 -17.08 21.45 5.89
C ARG A 117 -18.61 21.36 5.97
N ASP A 118 -19.13 20.28 6.55
CA ASP A 118 -20.56 20.08 6.68
C ASP A 118 -21.21 21.17 7.56
N TYR A 119 -20.53 21.55 8.64
CA TYR A 119 -20.98 22.64 9.50
C TYR A 119 -21.05 23.96 8.72
N ILE A 120 -20.03 24.29 7.97
CA ILE A 120 -19.99 25.53 7.16
C ILE A 120 -21.11 25.53 6.12
N GLN A 121 -21.34 24.41 5.45
CA GLN A 121 -22.40 24.28 4.45
C GLN A 121 -23.79 24.44 5.09
N SER A 122 -23.97 23.93 6.31
CA SER A 122 -25.24 24.04 7.01
C SER A 122 -25.57 25.49 7.44
N GLN A 123 -24.55 26.37 7.54
CA GLN A 123 -24.74 27.77 7.90
C GLN A 123 -25.06 28.66 6.71
N GLY A 124 -24.82 28.18 5.50
CA GLY A 124 -25.12 28.89 4.26
C GLY A 124 -26.50 28.55 3.73
#